data_714cdc8cf9eeb2486fd1d6925f6a8991
#
_entry.id   714cdc8cf9eeb2486fd1d6925f6a8991
#
_cell.length_a   1.000
_cell.length_b   1.000
_cell.length_c   1.000
_cell.angle_alpha   90.00
_cell.angle_beta   90.00
_cell.angle_gamma   90.00
#
_symmetry.space_group_name_H-M   'P 1'
#
loop_
_entity.id
_entity.type
_entity.pdbx_description
1 polymer ?
#
loop_
_entity_poly.entity_id
_entity_poly.type
_entity_poly.pdbx_seq_one_letter_code
_entity_poly.pdbx_strand_id
1 'polypeptide(L)'
;MLSAVLLLAAAPARAGTAGGSSPALARLKADLAGPESATQVLTRWCGELHLAEPGRIRAVRVHQDKPAAHWIRQMLHARPRERLRYRRVQLMCGAHILSEADNWYRPARLTAAMNRILDTTDRSFGAVVRPLNFHRRTLSRQSDTDAMTPLRLTAVLETPDGEPFSLVVENYRPILVMPPRHSH
;
A
#
# COMPACT_ATOMS: atom_id res chain seq x y z
N MET A 1 11.25 13.86 -72.96
CA MET A 1 11.92 13.95 -71.63
C MET A 1 10.84 14.09 -70.59
N LEU A 2 10.46 13.00 -69.94
CA LEU A 2 9.49 13.00 -68.83
C LEU A 2 10.28 13.01 -67.47
N SER A 3 10.10 14.09 -66.71
CA SER A 3 10.61 14.17 -65.34
C SER A 3 9.58 13.59 -64.37
N ALA A 4 9.96 12.51 -63.73
CA ALA A 4 9.16 11.93 -62.67
C ALA A 4 9.44 12.66 -61.33
N VAL A 5 8.40 13.24 -60.75
CA VAL A 5 8.43 13.87 -59.42
C VAL A 5 8.14 12.79 -58.38
N LEU A 6 9.13 12.49 -57.57
CA LEU A 6 9.02 11.53 -56.45
C LEU A 6 8.43 12.27 -55.23
N LEU A 7 7.16 12.00 -54.88
CA LEU A 7 6.57 12.48 -53.63
C LEU A 7 7.04 11.59 -52.47
N LEU A 8 7.88 12.11 -51.62
CA LEU A 8 8.17 11.51 -50.31
C LEU A 8 6.98 11.76 -49.37
N ALA A 9 6.26 10.70 -49.03
CA ALA A 9 5.25 10.72 -47.98
C ALA A 9 5.94 10.67 -46.62
N ALA A 10 5.89 11.75 -45.84
CA ALA A 10 6.33 11.80 -44.48
C ALA A 10 5.34 11.04 -43.58
N ALA A 11 5.79 9.97 -42.92
CA ALA A 11 5.01 9.26 -41.94
C ALA A 11 4.83 10.16 -40.69
N PRO A 12 3.63 10.17 -40.05
CA PRO A 12 3.41 10.94 -38.83
C PRO A 12 4.20 10.31 -37.71
N ALA A 13 5.08 11.10 -37.06
CA ALA A 13 5.74 10.74 -35.84
C ALA A 13 4.68 10.46 -34.75
N ARG A 14 4.64 9.22 -34.22
CA ARG A 14 3.86 8.91 -33.04
C ARG A 14 4.41 9.72 -31.89
N ALA A 15 3.64 10.72 -31.43
CA ALA A 15 3.88 11.40 -30.19
C ALA A 15 3.89 10.34 -29.07
N GLY A 16 5.06 10.13 -28.48
CA GLY A 16 5.21 9.32 -27.30
C GLY A 16 4.33 9.90 -26.20
N THR A 17 3.40 9.11 -25.67
CA THR A 17 2.57 9.48 -24.54
C THR A 17 3.48 9.79 -23.35
N ALA A 18 3.59 11.07 -23.00
CA ALA A 18 4.20 11.54 -21.78
C ALA A 18 3.62 10.73 -20.60
N GLY A 19 4.48 10.25 -19.70
CA GLY A 19 4.14 9.38 -18.57
C GLY A 19 3.18 10.00 -17.55
N GLY A 20 1.90 10.09 -17.90
CA GLY A 20 0.82 10.40 -16.97
C GLY A 20 0.45 9.17 -16.18
N SER A 21 0.32 9.30 -14.85
CA SER A 21 -0.23 8.23 -13.99
C SER A 21 -1.53 7.70 -14.61
N SER A 22 -1.70 6.36 -14.66
CA SER A 22 -2.97 5.79 -15.13
C SER A 22 -4.15 6.34 -14.30
N PRO A 23 -5.35 6.54 -14.89
CA PRO A 23 -6.53 7.00 -14.13
C PRO A 23 -6.82 6.12 -12.90
N ALA A 24 -6.61 4.82 -13.01
CA ALA A 24 -6.77 3.89 -11.89
C ALA A 24 -5.75 4.17 -10.77
N LEU A 25 -4.49 4.45 -11.10
CA LEU A 25 -3.48 4.81 -10.11
C LEU A 25 -3.79 6.14 -9.43
N ALA A 26 -4.25 7.14 -10.20
CA ALA A 26 -4.66 8.44 -9.66
C ALA A 26 -5.83 8.28 -8.67
N ARG A 27 -6.84 7.47 -9.02
CA ARG A 27 -7.97 7.14 -8.16
C ARG A 27 -7.52 6.41 -6.89
N LEU A 28 -6.67 5.38 -7.01
CA LEU A 28 -6.15 4.64 -5.86
C LEU A 28 -5.44 5.56 -4.87
N LYS A 29 -4.61 6.48 -5.37
CA LYS A 29 -3.94 7.49 -4.54
C LYS A 29 -4.92 8.40 -3.81
N ALA A 30 -5.98 8.84 -4.46
CA ALA A 30 -7.02 9.69 -3.89
C ALA A 30 -7.78 8.94 -2.78
N ASP A 31 -8.21 7.71 -3.06
CA ASP A 31 -8.92 6.87 -2.10
C ASP A 31 -8.08 6.60 -0.83
N LEU A 32 -6.80 6.27 -1.01
CA LEU A 32 -5.88 6.00 0.11
C LEU A 32 -5.44 7.27 0.86
N ALA A 33 -5.72 8.45 0.33
CA ALA A 33 -5.50 9.73 1.02
C ALA A 33 -6.71 10.15 1.87
N GLY A 34 -7.85 9.50 1.67
CA GLY A 34 -9.09 9.76 2.40
C GLY A 34 -9.07 9.26 3.86
N PRO A 35 -10.20 9.41 4.55
CA PRO A 35 -10.31 9.03 5.97
C PRO A 35 -10.42 7.53 6.21
N GLU A 36 -10.69 6.75 5.16
CA GLU A 36 -10.82 5.30 5.25
C GLU A 36 -9.48 4.62 5.54
N SER A 37 -9.51 3.51 6.26
CA SER A 37 -8.33 2.66 6.39
C SER A 37 -7.99 1.98 5.05
N ALA A 38 -6.71 1.64 4.84
CA ALA A 38 -6.29 0.90 3.64
C ALA A 38 -7.11 -0.39 3.44
N THR A 39 -7.46 -1.09 4.52
CA THR A 39 -8.30 -2.30 4.45
C THR A 39 -9.70 -1.99 3.91
N GLN A 40 -10.33 -0.88 4.33
CA GLN A 40 -11.65 -0.47 3.84
C GLN A 40 -11.60 -0.09 2.36
N VAL A 41 -10.61 0.73 1.96
CA VAL A 41 -10.37 1.08 0.55
C VAL A 41 -10.20 -0.19 -0.29
N LEU A 42 -9.33 -1.12 0.13
CA LEU A 42 -9.08 -2.34 -0.60
C LEU A 42 -10.29 -3.29 -0.63
N THR A 43 -11.16 -3.28 0.41
CA THR A 43 -12.41 -4.05 0.39
C THR A 43 -13.34 -3.53 -0.70
N ARG A 44 -13.49 -2.22 -0.84
CA ARG A 44 -14.28 -1.61 -1.89
C ARG A 44 -13.71 -1.93 -3.28
N TRP A 45 -12.40 -1.77 -3.47
CA TRP A 45 -11.72 -2.11 -4.72
C TRP A 45 -11.81 -3.59 -5.09
N CYS A 46 -11.75 -4.49 -4.09
CA CYS A 46 -11.95 -5.94 -4.27
C CYS A 46 -13.32 -6.24 -4.92
N GLY A 47 -14.39 -5.62 -4.42
CA GLY A 47 -15.73 -5.77 -5.00
C GLY A 47 -15.85 -5.13 -6.38
N GLU A 48 -15.40 -3.90 -6.56
CA GLU A 48 -15.48 -3.17 -7.83
C GLU A 48 -14.71 -3.87 -8.98
N LEU A 49 -13.56 -4.48 -8.66
CA LEU A 49 -12.77 -5.24 -9.62
C LEU A 49 -13.24 -6.70 -9.76
N HIS A 50 -14.31 -7.11 -9.07
CA HIS A 50 -14.85 -8.48 -9.08
C HIS A 50 -13.79 -9.57 -8.88
N LEU A 51 -12.83 -9.33 -7.96
CA LEU A 51 -11.70 -10.22 -7.75
C LEU A 51 -12.07 -11.46 -6.89
N ALA A 52 -13.10 -11.36 -6.10
CA ALA A 52 -13.68 -12.47 -5.31
C ALA A 52 -15.09 -12.15 -4.86
N GLU A 53 -15.90 -13.21 -4.66
CA GLU A 53 -17.22 -13.13 -4.04
C GLU A 53 -17.25 -13.96 -2.73
N PRO A 54 -17.65 -13.36 -1.59
CA PRO A 54 -17.86 -11.93 -1.38
C PRO A 54 -16.55 -11.15 -1.38
N GLY A 55 -16.59 -9.88 -1.82
CA GLY A 55 -15.44 -8.98 -1.88
C GLY A 55 -14.90 -8.61 -0.49
N ARG A 56 -14.19 -9.53 0.17
CA ARG A 56 -13.64 -9.34 1.51
C ARG A 56 -12.12 -9.38 1.51
N ILE A 57 -11.52 -8.49 2.30
CA ILE A 57 -10.08 -8.50 2.52
C ILE A 57 -9.74 -9.42 3.71
N ARG A 58 -8.85 -10.36 3.44
CA ARG A 58 -8.22 -11.21 4.45
C ARG A 58 -6.77 -10.76 4.63
N ALA A 59 -6.36 -10.51 5.87
CA ALA A 59 -4.95 -10.31 6.19
C ALA A 59 -4.29 -11.69 6.37
N VAL A 60 -3.16 -11.90 5.72
CA VAL A 60 -2.34 -13.11 5.87
C VAL A 60 -0.99 -12.69 6.40
N ARG A 61 -0.61 -13.21 7.56
CA ARG A 61 0.70 -12.93 8.15
C ARG A 61 1.79 -13.66 7.40
N VAL A 62 2.83 -12.92 7.03
CA VAL A 62 4.07 -13.49 6.51
C VAL A 62 5.07 -13.57 7.67
N HIS A 63 5.47 -14.80 8.02
CA HIS A 63 6.44 -15.02 9.08
C HIS A 63 7.84 -14.65 8.58
N GLN A 64 8.27 -13.46 8.92
CA GLN A 64 9.56 -12.91 8.57
C GLN A 64 9.98 -11.95 9.68
N ASP A 65 11.26 -11.84 9.94
CA ASP A 65 11.82 -10.80 10.80
C ASP A 65 12.59 -9.79 9.95
N LYS A 66 12.45 -8.51 10.32
CA LYS A 66 13.14 -7.40 9.67
C LYS A 66 13.47 -6.34 10.71
N PRO A 67 14.73 -6.22 11.10
CA PRO A 67 15.15 -5.20 12.05
C PRO A 67 14.77 -3.79 11.59
N ALA A 68 14.38 -2.96 12.54
CA ALA A 68 14.09 -1.55 12.24
C ALA A 68 15.39 -0.81 11.91
N ALA A 69 15.47 -0.24 10.72
CA ALA A 69 16.56 0.64 10.32
C ALA A 69 16.61 1.89 11.23
N HIS A 70 17.75 2.57 11.27
CA HIS A 70 17.94 3.74 12.13
C HIS A 70 16.88 4.82 11.92
N TRP A 71 16.56 5.15 10.67
CA TRP A 71 15.55 6.16 10.34
C TRP A 71 14.13 5.76 10.83
N ILE A 72 13.79 4.45 10.84
CA ILE A 72 12.51 3.96 11.37
C ILE A 72 12.45 4.21 12.87
N ARG A 73 13.53 3.93 13.59
CA ARG A 73 13.64 4.19 15.03
C ARG A 73 13.50 5.67 15.35
N GLN A 74 14.10 6.54 14.53
CA GLN A 74 13.96 8.01 14.65
C GLN A 74 12.51 8.44 14.45
N MET A 75 11.85 7.97 13.37
CA MET A 75 10.44 8.29 13.07
C MET A 75 9.48 7.82 14.17
N LEU A 76 9.83 6.76 14.89
CA LEU A 76 9.04 6.23 15.99
C LEU A 76 9.43 6.81 17.35
N HIS A 77 10.35 7.79 17.42
CA HIS A 77 10.90 8.32 18.67
C HIS A 77 11.33 7.20 19.65
N ALA A 78 11.84 6.09 19.09
CA ALA A 78 12.22 4.93 19.88
C ALA A 78 13.52 5.19 20.65
N ARG A 79 13.53 4.91 21.93
CA ARG A 79 14.75 5.00 22.76
C ARG A 79 15.84 4.05 22.25
N PRO A 80 17.14 4.29 22.52
CA PRO A 80 18.24 3.47 21.98
C PRO A 80 18.09 1.97 22.21
N ARG A 81 17.58 1.55 23.37
CA ARG A 81 17.37 0.14 23.73
C ARG A 81 15.90 -0.29 23.68
N GLU A 82 15.00 0.57 23.24
CA GLU A 82 13.58 0.22 23.13
C GLU A 82 13.38 -0.89 22.11
N ARG A 83 12.66 -1.93 22.49
CA ARG A 83 12.32 -3.04 21.61
C ARG A 83 11.21 -2.60 20.65
N LEU A 84 11.48 -2.63 19.36
CA LEU A 84 10.49 -2.55 18.31
C LEU A 84 10.12 -3.97 17.87
N ARG A 85 8.86 -4.16 17.47
CA ARG A 85 8.40 -5.38 16.82
C ARG A 85 8.16 -5.13 15.34
N TYR A 86 8.35 -6.17 14.56
CA TYR A 86 8.07 -6.19 13.14
C TYR A 86 6.93 -7.16 12.83
N ARG A 87 6.11 -6.79 11.87
CA ARG A 87 5.05 -7.62 11.33
C ARG A 87 4.89 -7.36 9.85
N ARG A 88 4.88 -8.40 9.03
CA ARG A 88 4.54 -8.34 7.61
C ARG A 88 3.20 -9.02 7.38
N VAL A 89 2.35 -8.39 6.58
CA VAL A 89 1.07 -8.95 6.17
C VAL A 89 0.83 -8.72 4.68
N GLN A 90 0.10 -9.66 4.07
CA GLN A 90 -0.51 -9.51 2.76
C GLN A 90 -1.99 -9.25 2.96
N LEU A 91 -2.54 -8.22 2.29
CA LEU A 91 -3.97 -7.99 2.21
C LEU A 91 -4.48 -8.63 0.92
N MET A 92 -5.29 -9.65 1.07
CA MET A 92 -5.74 -10.50 -0.02
C MET A 92 -7.24 -10.36 -0.27
N CYS A 93 -7.62 -10.34 -1.54
CA CYS A 93 -9.00 -10.50 -2.04
C CYS A 93 -9.08 -11.85 -2.77
N GLY A 94 -9.77 -12.82 -2.17
CA GLY A 94 -9.71 -14.20 -2.68
C GLY A 94 -8.28 -14.71 -2.75
N ALA A 95 -7.84 -15.12 -3.95
CA ALA A 95 -6.46 -15.56 -4.22
C ALA A 95 -5.51 -14.40 -4.56
N HIS A 96 -6.01 -13.17 -4.72
CA HIS A 96 -5.22 -12.03 -5.20
C HIS A 96 -4.61 -11.23 -4.06
N ILE A 97 -3.29 -11.03 -4.10
CA ILE A 97 -2.60 -10.10 -3.20
C ILE A 97 -2.82 -8.69 -3.73
N LEU A 98 -3.47 -7.81 -2.95
CA LEU A 98 -3.70 -6.41 -3.31
C LEU A 98 -2.63 -5.49 -2.76
N SER A 99 -2.10 -5.79 -1.56
CA SER A 99 -0.97 -5.08 -0.99
C SER A 99 -0.16 -5.95 -0.04
N GLU A 100 1.09 -5.58 0.15
CA GLU A 100 1.95 -6.10 1.21
C GLU A 100 2.39 -4.95 2.10
N ALA A 101 2.28 -5.15 3.41
CA ALA A 101 2.63 -4.15 4.40
C ALA A 101 3.72 -4.65 5.34
N ASP A 102 4.82 -3.91 5.40
CA ASP A 102 5.84 -3.99 6.44
C ASP A 102 5.47 -3.01 7.56
N ASN A 103 5.38 -3.48 8.79
CA ASN A 103 5.00 -2.66 9.93
C ASN A 103 5.98 -2.84 11.09
N TRP A 104 6.59 -1.76 11.54
CA TRP A 104 7.38 -1.67 12.76
C TRP A 104 6.61 -0.89 13.80
N TYR A 105 6.51 -1.41 15.02
CA TYR A 105 5.71 -0.75 16.06
C TYR A 105 6.35 -0.87 17.45
N ARG A 106 5.93 0.00 18.35
CA ARG A 106 6.34 0.08 19.74
C ARG A 106 5.34 -0.71 20.60
N PRO A 107 5.63 -1.96 21.00
CA PRO A 107 4.68 -2.77 21.77
C PRO A 107 4.32 -2.14 23.13
N ALA A 108 5.21 -1.33 23.69
CA ALA A 108 4.96 -0.60 24.93
C ALA A 108 3.87 0.49 24.81
N ARG A 109 3.50 0.89 23.58
CA ARG A 109 2.41 1.83 23.28
C ARG A 109 1.07 1.15 23.02
N LEU A 110 1.05 -0.18 23.04
CA LEU A 110 -0.15 -0.98 22.84
C LEU A 110 -0.55 -1.65 24.16
N THR A 111 -1.83 -1.96 24.30
CA THR A 111 -2.28 -2.78 25.44
C THR A 111 -1.77 -4.22 25.35
N ALA A 112 -1.72 -4.93 26.47
CA ALA A 112 -1.36 -6.35 26.46
C ALA A 112 -2.28 -7.20 25.57
N ALA A 113 -3.58 -6.87 25.54
CA ALA A 113 -4.56 -7.53 24.69
C ALA A 113 -4.27 -7.29 23.20
N MET A 114 -3.96 -6.05 22.78
CA MET A 114 -3.58 -5.72 21.39
C MET A 114 -2.33 -6.48 20.97
N ASN A 115 -1.29 -6.47 21.80
CA ASN A 115 -0.06 -7.21 21.53
C ASN A 115 -0.34 -8.70 21.33
N ARG A 116 -1.16 -9.31 22.21
CA ARG A 116 -1.52 -10.73 22.11
C ARG A 116 -2.25 -11.03 20.80
N ILE A 117 -3.24 -10.20 20.43
CA ILE A 117 -3.98 -10.38 19.16
C ILE A 117 -3.02 -10.29 17.97
N LEU A 118 -2.09 -9.33 17.96
CA LEU A 118 -1.11 -9.19 16.90
C LEU A 118 -0.14 -10.38 16.82
N ASP A 119 0.18 -11.00 17.95
CA ASP A 119 1.09 -12.14 18.01
C ASP A 119 0.43 -13.45 17.55
N THR A 120 -0.87 -13.63 17.83
CA THR A 120 -1.56 -14.91 17.71
C THR A 120 -2.57 -14.98 16.58
N THR A 121 -2.86 -13.88 15.88
CA THR A 121 -3.90 -13.84 14.84
C THR A 121 -3.42 -13.15 13.56
N ASP A 122 -4.16 -13.39 12.47
CA ASP A 122 -3.96 -12.74 11.17
C ASP A 122 -4.73 -11.40 11.04
N ARG A 123 -5.33 -10.88 12.13
CA ARG A 123 -6.03 -9.60 12.07
C ARG A 123 -5.10 -8.49 11.59
N SER A 124 -5.63 -7.60 10.73
CA SER A 124 -4.85 -6.45 10.25
C SER A 124 -4.46 -5.52 11.41
N PHE A 125 -3.26 -4.95 11.34
CA PHE A 125 -2.72 -4.09 12.40
C PHE A 125 -3.68 -2.93 12.72
N GLY A 126 -4.14 -2.21 11.69
CA GLY A 126 -5.05 -1.08 11.85
C GLY A 126 -6.37 -1.45 12.55
N ALA A 127 -6.93 -2.66 12.28
CA ALA A 127 -8.13 -3.12 12.96
C ALA A 127 -7.91 -3.37 14.45
N VAL A 128 -6.72 -3.88 14.83
CA VAL A 128 -6.38 -4.15 16.23
C VAL A 128 -6.16 -2.87 17.03
N VAL A 129 -5.46 -1.89 16.43
CA VAL A 129 -5.10 -0.64 17.13
C VAL A 129 -6.15 0.47 16.99
N ARG A 130 -7.26 0.24 16.27
CA ARG A 130 -8.34 1.23 16.10
C ARG A 130 -8.82 1.86 17.41
N PRO A 131 -8.92 1.14 18.56
CA PRO A 131 -9.32 1.76 19.82
C PRO A 131 -8.38 2.85 20.35
N LEU A 132 -7.18 2.99 19.79
CA LEU A 132 -6.27 4.08 20.13
C LEU A 132 -6.66 5.43 19.49
N ASN A 133 -7.72 5.46 18.65
CA ASN A 133 -8.16 6.66 17.92
C ASN A 133 -7.03 7.37 17.18
N PHE A 134 -6.11 6.58 16.61
CA PHE A 134 -4.93 7.08 15.95
C PHE A 134 -5.26 7.87 14.68
N HIS A 135 -4.40 8.79 14.33
CA HIS A 135 -4.34 9.39 13.00
C HIS A 135 -3.12 8.87 12.22
N ARG A 136 -3.21 8.98 10.91
CA ARG A 136 -2.17 8.54 9.98
C ARG A 136 -1.50 9.75 9.34
N ARG A 137 -0.20 9.91 9.56
CA ARG A 137 0.62 10.90 8.87
C ARG A 137 1.43 10.22 7.77
N THR A 138 1.09 10.53 6.53
CA THR A 138 1.82 10.02 5.36
C THR A 138 3.17 10.72 5.24
N LEU A 139 4.25 9.94 5.17
CA LEU A 139 5.62 10.42 4.99
C LEU A 139 6.01 10.51 3.52
N SER A 140 5.62 9.50 2.72
CA SER A 140 5.93 9.49 1.29
C SER A 140 4.88 8.72 0.48
N ARG A 141 4.74 9.13 -0.78
CA ARG A 141 3.96 8.46 -1.81
C ARG A 141 4.85 8.33 -3.04
N GLN A 142 5.27 7.11 -3.34
CA GLN A 142 6.12 6.81 -4.49
C GLN A 142 5.32 6.01 -5.50
N SER A 143 5.31 6.46 -6.75
CA SER A 143 4.66 5.75 -7.86
C SER A 143 5.72 5.05 -8.69
N ASP A 144 5.30 3.92 -9.32
CA ASP A 144 6.11 3.18 -10.29
C ASP A 144 7.50 2.82 -9.76
N THR A 145 7.55 2.38 -8.48
CA THR A 145 8.82 2.00 -7.84
C THR A 145 9.46 0.78 -8.51
N ASP A 146 8.63 -0.13 -9.01
CA ASP A 146 9.00 -1.28 -9.83
C ASP A 146 7.75 -1.86 -10.50
N ALA A 147 7.92 -2.82 -11.43
CA ALA A 147 6.83 -3.45 -12.17
C ALA A 147 5.77 -4.13 -11.26
N MET A 148 6.14 -4.54 -10.05
CA MET A 148 5.27 -5.21 -9.08
C MET A 148 4.70 -4.26 -8.02
N THR A 149 5.13 -3.00 -8.02
CA THR A 149 4.77 -2.00 -7.00
C THR A 149 4.47 -0.65 -7.64
N PRO A 150 3.32 -0.51 -8.32
CA PRO A 150 2.91 0.76 -8.93
C PRO A 150 2.70 1.88 -7.92
N LEU A 151 2.47 1.55 -6.64
CA LEU A 151 2.36 2.52 -5.57
C LEU A 151 2.96 1.98 -4.28
N ARG A 152 3.83 2.79 -3.66
CA ARG A 152 4.35 2.58 -2.31
C ARG A 152 3.97 3.75 -1.43
N LEU A 153 3.37 3.47 -0.28
CA LEU A 153 3.09 4.45 0.76
C LEU A 153 3.91 4.16 2.01
N THR A 154 4.48 5.21 2.59
CA THR A 154 5.09 5.14 3.92
C THR A 154 4.33 6.09 4.83
N ALA A 155 3.92 5.61 6.00
CA ALA A 155 3.18 6.41 6.96
C ALA A 155 3.57 6.06 8.40
N VAL A 156 3.37 7.04 9.29
CA VAL A 156 3.43 6.86 10.74
C VAL A 156 2.01 6.91 11.28
N LEU A 157 1.70 6.04 12.23
CA LEU A 157 0.48 6.09 13.03
C LEU A 157 0.82 6.74 14.36
N GLU A 158 0.07 7.76 14.70
CA GLU A 158 0.27 8.60 15.88
C GLU A 158 -1.00 8.60 16.72
N THR A 159 -0.84 8.54 18.04
CA THR A 159 -1.96 8.71 18.99
C THR A 159 -2.47 10.15 18.93
N PRO A 160 -3.66 10.48 19.49
CA PRO A 160 -4.22 11.84 19.45
C PRO A 160 -3.31 12.92 20.04
N ASP A 161 -2.41 12.54 20.96
CA ASP A 161 -1.39 13.43 21.55
C ASP A 161 -0.13 13.59 20.68
N GLY A 162 -0.14 13.03 19.45
CA GLY A 162 0.95 13.18 18.48
C GLY A 162 2.11 12.20 18.65
N GLU A 163 2.01 11.24 19.59
CA GLU A 163 3.08 10.27 19.82
C GLU A 163 3.07 9.14 18.79
N PRO A 164 4.18 8.94 18.04
CA PRO A 164 4.27 7.89 17.04
C PRO A 164 4.42 6.51 17.72
N PHE A 165 3.62 5.55 17.28
CA PHE A 165 3.69 4.18 17.81
C PHE A 165 3.87 3.10 16.74
N SER A 166 3.64 3.42 15.46
CA SER A 166 3.81 2.48 14.37
C SER A 166 4.24 3.18 13.09
N LEU A 167 5.15 2.57 12.33
CA LEU A 167 5.52 2.97 10.97
C LEU A 167 5.19 1.82 10.04
N VAL A 168 4.48 2.13 8.96
CA VAL A 168 4.07 1.17 7.94
C VAL A 168 4.60 1.57 6.57
N VAL A 169 5.08 0.57 5.82
CA VAL A 169 5.41 0.67 4.40
C VAL A 169 4.50 -0.27 3.65
N GLU A 170 3.63 0.26 2.81
CA GLU A 170 2.63 -0.48 2.04
C GLU A 170 3.00 -0.47 0.56
N ASN A 171 3.10 -1.65 -0.03
CA ASN A 171 3.36 -1.86 -1.45
C ASN A 171 2.08 -2.39 -2.10
N TYR A 172 1.44 -1.57 -2.93
CA TYR A 172 0.21 -1.91 -3.64
C TYR A 172 0.54 -2.61 -4.96
N ARG A 173 -0.26 -3.62 -5.31
CA ARG A 173 0.03 -4.53 -6.42
C ARG A 173 -0.59 -4.07 -7.74
N PRO A 174 0.01 -4.48 -8.90
CA PRO A 174 -0.44 -4.06 -10.24
C PRO A 174 -1.90 -4.36 -10.54
N ILE A 175 -2.46 -5.43 -9.97
CA ILE A 175 -3.86 -5.82 -10.17
C ILE A 175 -4.86 -4.70 -9.83
N LEU A 176 -4.50 -3.77 -8.97
CA LEU A 176 -5.33 -2.61 -8.62
C LEU A 176 -5.38 -1.57 -9.74
N VAL A 177 -4.33 -1.45 -10.55
CA VAL A 177 -4.20 -0.41 -11.58
C VAL A 177 -4.23 -0.96 -13.00
N MET A 178 -4.03 -2.26 -13.14
CA MET A 178 -4.10 -3.04 -14.37
C MET A 178 -4.86 -4.34 -14.07
N PRO A 179 -6.19 -4.29 -13.85
CA PRO A 179 -6.95 -5.50 -13.56
C PRO A 179 -6.89 -6.48 -14.73
N PRO A 180 -6.99 -7.79 -14.47
CA PRO A 180 -7.03 -8.78 -15.53
C PRO A 180 -8.21 -8.47 -16.46
N ARG A 181 -7.99 -8.57 -17.77
CA ARG A 181 -9.08 -8.47 -18.73
C ARG A 181 -9.92 -9.72 -18.59
N HIS A 182 -11.20 -9.55 -18.24
CA HIS A 182 -12.13 -10.64 -18.30
C HIS A 182 -12.32 -11.02 -19.78
N SER A 183 -11.85 -12.21 -20.16
CA SER A 183 -12.19 -12.81 -21.44
C SER A 183 -13.67 -13.18 -21.37
N HIS A 184 -14.50 -12.52 -22.16
CA HIS A 184 -15.90 -12.87 -22.39
C HIS A 184 -16.01 -14.13 -23.22
#